data_89c5a04ba6e84a783aa7555f5ecdba1e
#
_entry.id   89c5a04ba6e84a783aa7555f5ecdba1e
#
_cell.length_a   1.000
_cell.length_b   1.000
_cell.length_c   1.000
_cell.angle_alpha   90.00
_cell.angle_beta   90.00
_cell.angle_gamma   90.00
#
_symmetry.space_group_name_H-M   'P 1'
#
loop_
_entity.id
_entity.type
_entity.pdbx_description
1 polymer ?
#
loop_
_entity_poly.entity_id
_entity_poly.type
_entity_poly.pdbx_seq_one_letter_code
_entity_poly.pdbx_strand_id
1 'polypeptide(L)'
;MSGFSSAWLSLREAADHRSRNAALAEALAGHFNLRDSVTITDIGCGTGSNLRATAALLPARQSWTLVDYDPALLSTAKDELGNWADEARIEGEDLQLIKGLAKIQVSFRKADLAADLDAGLGAPSDLITAAAFFDLASKAFIREFAQAVAARRAVFYTVLTYNGRCSWQPRHPADNAVTAAFQRHQMTDKGFGISVGPTAPLYLSDQFKLADYSVQEADSPWNLGPRDEMLLAEVQAGHLKAVSEVGAVEPSALDSWASRKLTGAVIGHTDTLAIPT
;
A
#
# COMPACT_ATOMS: atom_id res chain seq x y z
N MET A 1 15.95 -3.87 6.05
CA MET A 1 14.77 -3.39 5.30
C MET A 1 15.18 -2.19 4.46
N SER A 2 14.89 -2.19 3.17
CA SER A 2 15.04 -1.00 2.33
C SER A 2 13.86 -0.08 2.64
N GLY A 3 14.07 0.91 3.52
CA GLY A 3 13.05 1.91 3.82
C GLY A 3 12.74 2.73 2.56
N PHE A 4 11.47 2.98 2.29
CA PHE A 4 11.07 3.94 1.27
C PHE A 4 11.32 5.36 1.79
N SER A 5 11.86 6.25 0.97
CA SER A 5 12.02 7.65 1.34
C SER A 5 10.68 8.40 1.32
N SER A 6 10.53 9.40 2.19
CA SER A 6 9.35 10.28 2.18
C SER A 6 9.17 10.97 0.82
N ALA A 7 10.26 11.32 0.14
CA ALA A 7 10.23 11.91 -1.21
C ALA A 7 9.60 10.95 -2.25
N TRP A 8 9.95 9.66 -2.22
CA TRP A 8 9.34 8.64 -3.08
C TRP A 8 7.84 8.48 -2.77
N LEU A 9 7.47 8.42 -1.48
CA LEU A 9 6.07 8.29 -1.06
C LEU A 9 5.24 9.51 -1.50
N SER A 10 5.76 10.72 -1.36
CA SER A 10 5.12 11.95 -1.82
C SER A 10 4.96 11.99 -3.34
N LEU A 11 5.99 11.56 -4.09
CA LEU A 11 5.96 11.56 -5.55
C LEU A 11 4.87 10.66 -6.13
N ARG A 12 4.63 9.51 -5.49
CA ARG A 12 3.64 8.53 -5.97
C ARG A 12 2.21 8.80 -5.50
N GLU A 13 2.01 9.57 -4.43
CA GLU A 13 0.73 9.70 -3.73
C GLU A 13 -0.43 10.06 -4.66
N ALA A 14 -0.26 11.04 -5.56
CA ALA A 14 -1.31 11.41 -6.49
C ALA A 14 -1.70 10.28 -7.46
N ALA A 15 -0.73 9.44 -7.87
CA ALA A 15 -1.00 8.25 -8.67
C ALA A 15 -1.70 7.17 -7.84
N ASP A 16 -1.28 6.96 -6.60
CA ASP A 16 -1.90 6.02 -5.66
C ASP A 16 -3.37 6.34 -5.44
N HIS A 17 -3.67 7.59 -5.12
CA HIS A 17 -5.04 8.00 -4.80
C HIS A 17 -5.99 7.81 -5.99
N ARG A 18 -5.59 8.22 -7.21
CA ARG A 18 -6.45 8.12 -8.39
C ARG A 18 -6.59 6.71 -8.95
N SER A 19 -5.73 5.78 -8.53
CA SER A 19 -5.72 4.39 -9.04
C SER A 19 -6.55 3.44 -8.20
N ARG A 20 -7.00 3.85 -7.01
CA ARG A 20 -7.84 3.03 -6.14
C ARG A 20 -9.13 2.64 -6.84
N ASN A 21 -9.57 1.41 -6.61
CA ASN A 21 -10.80 0.91 -7.21
C ASN A 21 -12.03 1.54 -6.55
N ALA A 22 -12.83 2.27 -7.34
CA ALA A 22 -14.00 2.99 -6.85
C ALA A 22 -15.09 2.05 -6.31
N ALA A 23 -15.32 0.91 -6.94
CA ALA A 23 -16.36 -0.03 -6.49
C ALA A 23 -16.02 -0.66 -5.13
N LEU A 24 -14.76 -0.99 -4.87
CA LEU A 24 -14.34 -1.48 -3.55
C LEU A 24 -14.37 -0.36 -2.50
N ALA A 25 -14.02 0.87 -2.87
CA ALA A 25 -14.14 2.03 -1.99
C ALA A 25 -15.61 2.27 -1.59
N GLU A 26 -16.55 2.18 -2.54
CA GLU A 26 -17.99 2.27 -2.27
C GLU A 26 -18.50 1.11 -1.40
N ALA A 27 -18.02 -0.12 -1.63
CA ALA A 27 -18.37 -1.27 -0.80
C ALA A 27 -17.87 -1.11 0.64
N LEU A 28 -16.65 -0.59 0.84
CA LEU A 28 -16.13 -0.25 2.16
C LEU A 28 -16.99 0.81 2.85
N ALA A 29 -17.29 1.92 2.15
CA ALA A 29 -18.16 2.98 2.66
C ALA A 29 -19.55 2.45 3.03
N GLY A 30 -20.14 1.62 2.17
CA GLY A 30 -21.44 0.97 2.40
C GLY A 30 -21.46 0.08 3.64
N HIS A 31 -20.35 -0.64 3.92
CA HIS A 31 -20.25 -1.49 5.12
C HIS A 31 -20.30 -0.68 6.42
N PHE A 32 -19.72 0.53 6.43
CA PHE A 32 -19.63 1.37 7.63
C PHE A 32 -20.69 2.50 7.70
N ASN A 33 -21.55 2.64 6.70
CA ASN A 33 -22.46 3.79 6.54
C ASN A 33 -23.48 4.01 7.69
N LEU A 34 -23.80 2.96 8.44
CA LEU A 34 -24.73 2.99 9.58
C LEU A 34 -24.03 3.15 10.94
N ARG A 35 -22.70 3.24 10.94
CA ARG A 35 -21.92 3.42 12.17
C ARG A 35 -21.69 4.90 12.45
N ASP A 36 -21.75 5.27 13.72
CA ASP A 36 -21.41 6.62 14.18
C ASP A 36 -19.91 6.88 14.24
N SER A 37 -19.13 5.82 14.44
CA SER A 37 -17.68 5.88 14.60
C SER A 37 -17.02 4.60 14.11
N VAL A 38 -15.73 4.68 13.83
CA VAL A 38 -14.91 3.55 13.40
C VAL A 38 -13.50 3.67 13.96
N THR A 39 -12.92 2.53 14.36
CA THR A 39 -11.53 2.40 14.78
C THR A 39 -10.73 1.71 13.67
N ILE A 40 -9.56 2.26 13.31
CA ILE A 40 -8.78 1.82 12.17
C ILE A 40 -7.32 1.62 12.58
N THR A 41 -6.72 0.51 12.14
CA THR A 41 -5.27 0.30 12.19
C THR A 41 -4.73 0.27 10.76
N ASP A 42 -3.81 1.19 10.42
CA ASP A 42 -3.15 1.27 9.13
C ASP A 42 -1.71 0.78 9.27
N ILE A 43 -1.39 -0.38 8.69
CA ILE A 43 -0.07 -1.01 8.79
C ILE A 43 0.82 -0.63 7.61
N GLY A 44 2.12 -0.37 7.90
CA GLY A 44 3.05 0.15 6.91
C GLY A 44 2.58 1.50 6.39
N CYS A 45 2.11 2.37 7.29
CA CYS A 45 1.40 3.61 6.96
C CYS A 45 2.25 4.64 6.20
N GLY A 46 3.59 4.51 6.24
CA GLY A 46 4.49 5.45 5.61
C GLY A 46 4.24 6.88 6.10
N THR A 47 3.96 7.80 5.17
CA THR A 47 3.64 9.20 5.45
C THR A 47 2.14 9.48 5.66
N GLY A 48 1.33 8.45 5.93
CA GLY A 48 -0.11 8.58 6.20
C GLY A 48 -1.00 8.81 4.97
N SER A 49 -0.49 8.57 3.77
CA SER A 49 -1.22 8.73 2.51
C SER A 49 -2.51 7.90 2.45
N ASN A 50 -2.48 6.69 3.00
CA ASN A 50 -3.64 5.79 3.02
C ASN A 50 -4.80 6.38 3.84
N LEU A 51 -4.52 6.97 5.01
CA LEU A 51 -5.52 7.69 5.81
C LEU A 51 -6.12 8.84 4.99
N ARG A 52 -5.28 9.69 4.36
CA ARG A 52 -5.76 10.84 3.58
C ARG A 52 -6.72 10.45 2.45
N ALA A 53 -6.48 9.30 1.83
CA ALA A 53 -7.34 8.81 0.75
C ALA A 53 -8.60 8.08 1.25
N THR A 54 -8.56 7.46 2.44
CA THR A 54 -9.63 6.58 2.92
C THR A 54 -10.60 7.28 3.87
N ALA A 55 -10.16 8.34 4.56
CA ALA A 55 -10.95 9.01 5.61
C ALA A 55 -12.33 9.48 5.12
N ALA A 56 -12.43 9.96 3.88
CA ALA A 56 -13.70 10.43 3.30
C ALA A 56 -14.73 9.30 3.04
N LEU A 57 -14.31 8.04 3.06
CA LEU A 57 -15.15 6.86 2.85
C LEU A 57 -15.79 6.35 4.15
N LEU A 58 -15.34 6.84 5.28
CA LEU A 58 -15.64 6.30 6.60
C LEU A 58 -16.56 7.23 7.40
N PRO A 59 -17.19 6.74 8.50
CA PRO A 59 -18.00 7.56 9.40
C PRO A 59 -17.29 8.83 9.87
N ALA A 60 -18.06 9.84 10.26
CA ALA A 60 -17.52 11.15 10.63
C ALA A 60 -16.61 11.12 11.88
N ARG A 61 -16.74 10.15 12.78
CA ARG A 61 -15.86 9.98 13.93
C ARG A 61 -14.90 8.81 13.70
N GLN A 62 -13.61 9.10 13.65
CA GLN A 62 -12.59 8.11 13.32
C GLN A 62 -11.46 8.13 14.35
N SER A 63 -11.00 6.93 14.74
CA SER A 63 -9.80 6.76 15.54
C SER A 63 -8.81 5.89 14.79
N TRP A 64 -7.69 6.46 14.37
CA TRP A 64 -6.65 5.80 13.59
C TRP A 64 -5.44 5.49 14.45
N THR A 65 -4.88 4.30 14.28
CA THR A 65 -3.52 3.96 14.71
C THR A 65 -2.67 3.75 13.47
N LEU A 66 -1.72 4.64 13.23
CA LEU A 66 -0.76 4.54 12.13
C LEU A 66 0.47 3.78 12.60
N VAL A 67 0.75 2.64 11.96
CA VAL A 67 1.82 1.73 12.34
C VAL A 67 2.88 1.69 11.27
N ASP A 68 4.12 1.98 11.63
CA ASP A 68 5.29 1.84 10.75
C ASP A 68 6.52 1.43 11.54
N TYR A 69 7.49 0.82 10.86
CA TYR A 69 8.79 0.49 11.44
C TYR A 69 9.69 1.73 11.56
N ASP A 70 9.59 2.65 10.60
CA ASP A 70 10.47 3.82 10.49
C ASP A 70 9.88 5.03 11.25
N PRO A 71 10.52 5.46 12.37
CA PRO A 71 10.05 6.62 13.11
C PRO A 71 10.16 7.93 12.33
N ALA A 72 11.03 8.02 11.31
CA ALA A 72 11.13 9.21 10.47
C ALA A 72 9.90 9.34 9.55
N LEU A 73 9.37 8.22 9.04
CA LEU A 73 8.11 8.22 8.28
C LEU A 73 6.91 8.57 9.17
N LEU A 74 6.86 8.06 10.41
CA LEU A 74 5.80 8.45 11.37
C LEU A 74 5.85 9.94 11.71
N SER A 75 7.03 10.52 11.85
CA SER A 75 7.18 11.96 12.04
C SER A 75 6.67 12.74 10.83
N THR A 76 7.07 12.32 9.62
CA THR A 76 6.58 12.94 8.38
C THR A 76 5.07 12.78 8.24
N ALA A 77 4.50 11.62 8.61
CA ALA A 77 3.05 11.41 8.60
C ALA A 77 2.32 12.40 9.50
N LYS A 78 2.87 12.70 10.68
CA LYS A 78 2.31 13.70 11.60
C LYS A 78 2.26 15.09 10.97
N ASP A 79 3.33 15.51 10.31
CA ASP A 79 3.41 16.80 9.64
C ASP A 79 2.48 16.87 8.42
N GLU A 80 2.48 15.84 7.57
CA GLU A 80 1.64 15.76 6.37
C GLU A 80 0.14 15.74 6.70
N LEU A 81 -0.26 15.03 7.74
CA LEU A 81 -1.64 15.00 8.22
C LEU A 81 -2.06 16.34 8.80
N GLY A 82 -1.18 17.02 9.54
CA GLY A 82 -1.42 18.35 10.03
C GLY A 82 -1.64 19.36 8.91
N ASN A 83 -0.85 19.28 7.84
CA ASN A 83 -0.98 20.13 6.65
C ASN A 83 -2.23 19.81 5.79
N TRP A 84 -2.65 18.55 5.76
CA TRP A 84 -3.81 18.09 5.01
C TRP A 84 -5.14 18.46 5.64
N ALA A 85 -5.22 18.49 6.98
CA ALA A 85 -6.43 18.77 7.72
C ALA A 85 -6.86 20.24 7.57
N ASP A 86 -8.15 20.51 7.74
CA ASP A 86 -8.68 21.87 7.79
C ASP A 86 -8.36 22.51 9.15
N GLU A 87 -8.35 21.69 10.22
CA GLU A 87 -7.84 22.04 11.56
C GLU A 87 -7.04 20.88 12.12
N ALA A 88 -5.93 21.19 12.77
CA ALA A 88 -5.08 20.22 13.44
C ALA A 88 -4.69 20.71 14.84
N ARG A 89 -4.74 19.81 15.82
CA ARG A 89 -4.28 20.05 17.18
C ARG A 89 -3.48 18.87 17.69
N ILE A 90 -2.37 19.12 18.35
CA ILE A 90 -1.58 18.10 19.04
C ILE A 90 -2.15 17.93 20.45
N GLU A 91 -2.44 16.70 20.85
CA GLU A 91 -2.89 16.32 22.18
C GLU A 91 -2.00 15.19 22.71
N GLY A 92 -1.00 15.54 23.52
CA GLY A 92 0.05 14.61 23.91
C GLY A 92 0.89 14.16 22.70
N GLU A 93 0.90 12.86 22.41
CA GLU A 93 1.57 12.28 21.23
C GLU A 93 0.64 12.16 20.02
N ASP A 94 -0.67 12.29 20.23
CA ASP A 94 -1.72 12.12 19.22
C ASP A 94 -2.00 13.41 18.44
N LEU A 95 -2.65 13.26 17.27
CA LEU A 95 -3.24 14.36 16.51
C LEU A 95 -4.76 14.29 16.58
N GLN A 96 -5.37 15.46 16.79
CA GLN A 96 -6.81 15.67 16.58
C GLN A 96 -6.97 16.50 15.31
N LEU A 97 -7.69 15.95 14.34
CA LEU A 97 -7.86 16.55 13.02
C LEU A 97 -9.34 16.76 12.71
N ILE A 98 -9.62 17.85 12.01
CA ILE A 98 -10.91 18.06 11.34
C ILE A 98 -10.63 18.12 9.83
N LYS A 99 -11.36 17.31 9.07
CA LYS A 99 -11.34 17.35 7.60
C LYS A 99 -12.76 17.26 7.06
N GLY A 100 -13.29 18.37 6.54
CA GLY A 100 -14.71 18.46 6.19
C GLY A 100 -15.61 18.18 7.40
N LEU A 101 -16.40 17.11 7.35
CA LEU A 101 -17.24 16.68 8.48
C LEU A 101 -16.55 15.66 9.38
N ALA A 102 -15.40 15.13 8.99
CA ALA A 102 -14.70 14.09 9.74
C ALA A 102 -13.93 14.69 10.92
N LYS A 103 -14.11 14.06 12.10
CA LYS A 103 -13.31 14.28 13.31
C LYS A 103 -12.43 13.04 13.50
N ILE A 104 -11.14 13.23 13.37
CA ILE A 104 -10.17 12.15 13.27
C ILE A 104 -9.17 12.28 14.40
N GLN A 105 -9.08 11.27 15.25
CA GLN A 105 -7.99 11.09 16.19
C GLN A 105 -6.94 10.18 15.56
N VAL A 106 -5.67 10.55 15.63
CA VAL A 106 -4.57 9.76 15.06
C VAL A 106 -3.51 9.53 16.10
N SER A 107 -3.25 8.26 16.41
CA SER A 107 -2.14 7.79 17.23
C SER A 107 -1.07 7.16 16.34
N PHE A 108 0.20 7.28 16.75
CA PHE A 108 1.35 6.78 16.00
C PHE A 108 2.03 5.67 16.79
N ARG A 109 2.30 4.53 16.11
CA ARG A 109 2.96 3.38 16.74
C ARG A 109 4.15 2.93 15.92
N LYS A 110 5.35 3.00 16.51
CA LYS A 110 6.50 2.35 15.93
C LYS A 110 6.44 0.85 16.26
N ALA A 111 6.39 -0.02 15.24
CA ALA A 111 6.41 -1.46 15.42
C ALA A 111 7.09 -2.17 14.26
N ASP A 112 7.81 -3.24 14.57
CA ASP A 112 8.31 -4.20 13.59
C ASP A 112 7.31 -5.35 13.46
N LEU A 113 6.47 -5.28 12.42
CA LEU A 113 5.43 -6.27 12.16
C LEU A 113 5.98 -7.66 11.86
N ALA A 114 7.22 -7.76 11.38
CA ALA A 114 7.85 -9.04 11.12
C ALA A 114 8.35 -9.71 12.42
N ALA A 115 8.67 -8.92 13.44
CA ALA A 115 9.11 -9.41 14.74
C ALA A 115 7.93 -9.71 15.68
N ASP A 116 6.89 -8.85 15.70
CA ASP A 116 5.72 -9.00 16.57
C ASP A 116 4.48 -8.36 15.92
N LEU A 117 3.74 -9.20 15.21
CA LEU A 117 2.54 -8.78 14.50
C LEU A 117 1.42 -8.34 15.46
N ASP A 118 1.24 -9.06 16.58
CA ASP A 118 0.18 -8.76 17.54
C ASP A 118 0.41 -7.44 18.27
N ALA A 119 1.64 -7.15 18.68
CA ALA A 119 2.01 -5.84 19.22
C ALA A 119 1.83 -4.72 18.17
N GLY A 120 2.15 -5.00 16.91
CA GLY A 120 1.93 -4.07 15.82
C GLY A 120 0.45 -3.78 15.58
N LEU A 121 -0.40 -4.77 15.51
CA LEU A 121 -1.85 -4.60 15.36
C LEU A 121 -2.52 -3.99 16.60
N GLY A 122 -2.04 -4.34 17.80
CA GLY A 122 -2.51 -3.80 19.07
C GLY A 122 -3.95 -4.17 19.41
N ALA A 123 -4.70 -3.23 20.00
CA ALA A 123 -6.10 -3.43 20.37
C ALA A 123 -6.96 -3.72 19.12
N PRO A 124 -8.08 -4.48 19.27
CA PRO A 124 -9.00 -4.73 18.18
C PRO A 124 -9.48 -3.44 17.52
N SER A 125 -9.47 -3.43 16.20
CA SER A 125 -9.99 -2.33 15.35
C SER A 125 -11.14 -2.85 14.50
N ASP A 126 -12.06 -1.97 14.11
CA ASP A 126 -13.15 -2.30 13.19
C ASP A 126 -12.62 -2.56 11.77
N LEU A 127 -11.58 -1.81 11.39
CA LEU A 127 -10.92 -1.89 10.08
C LEU A 127 -9.40 -2.00 10.26
N ILE A 128 -8.79 -2.96 9.59
CA ILE A 128 -7.34 -3.01 9.38
C ILE A 128 -7.08 -2.72 7.91
N THR A 129 -6.14 -1.82 7.61
CA THR A 129 -5.85 -1.40 6.24
C THR A 129 -4.35 -1.32 5.98
N ALA A 130 -3.99 -1.37 4.70
CA ALA A 130 -2.62 -1.20 4.21
C ALA A 130 -2.64 -0.68 2.77
N ALA A 131 -1.54 -0.05 2.33
CA ALA A 131 -1.36 0.36 0.94
C ALA A 131 0.02 -0.06 0.42
N ALA A 132 0.07 -0.79 -0.72
CA ALA A 132 1.31 -1.23 -1.37
C ALA A 132 2.26 -1.98 -0.42
N PHE A 133 1.75 -2.94 0.32
CA PHE A 133 2.46 -3.62 1.41
C PHE A 133 2.66 -5.12 1.14
N PHE A 134 1.62 -5.85 0.74
CA PHE A 134 1.61 -7.30 0.78
C PHE A 134 2.45 -8.01 -0.29
N ASP A 135 2.77 -7.35 -1.39
CA ASP A 135 3.73 -7.86 -2.37
C ASP A 135 5.16 -7.95 -1.83
N LEU A 136 5.45 -7.26 -0.72
CA LEU A 136 6.73 -7.34 0.00
C LEU A 136 6.75 -8.42 1.08
N ALA A 137 5.60 -8.99 1.41
CA ALA A 137 5.44 -9.94 2.51
C ALA A 137 5.67 -11.39 2.07
N SER A 138 6.09 -12.26 3.01
CA SER A 138 6.19 -13.70 2.77
C SER A 138 4.85 -14.40 2.92
N LYS A 139 4.75 -15.65 2.40
CA LYS A 139 3.57 -16.50 2.60
C LYS A 139 3.28 -16.74 4.08
N ALA A 140 4.31 -16.93 4.88
CA ALA A 140 4.17 -17.16 6.32
C ALA A 140 3.54 -15.95 6.99
N PHE A 141 4.07 -14.75 6.73
CA PHE A 141 3.53 -13.51 7.27
C PHE A 141 2.07 -13.27 6.83
N ILE A 142 1.74 -13.42 5.54
CA ILE A 142 0.38 -13.21 5.03
C ILE A 142 -0.62 -14.15 5.72
N ARG A 143 -0.26 -15.42 5.92
CA ARG A 143 -1.10 -16.39 6.61
C ARG A 143 -1.33 -15.99 8.07
N GLU A 144 -0.27 -15.67 8.79
CA GLU A 144 -0.35 -15.23 10.19
C GLU A 144 -1.16 -13.94 10.33
N PHE A 145 -0.95 -12.99 9.42
CA PHE A 145 -1.72 -11.75 9.36
C PHE A 145 -3.22 -12.00 9.15
N ALA A 146 -3.60 -12.83 8.18
CA ALA A 146 -5.01 -13.16 7.94
C ALA A 146 -5.66 -13.81 9.16
N GLN A 147 -4.95 -14.70 9.85
CA GLN A 147 -5.42 -15.32 11.10
C GLN A 147 -5.58 -14.29 12.22
N ALA A 148 -4.62 -13.36 12.38
CA ALA A 148 -4.66 -12.32 13.38
C ALA A 148 -5.82 -11.33 13.14
N VAL A 149 -6.09 -10.97 11.88
CA VAL A 149 -7.25 -10.16 11.49
C VAL A 149 -8.55 -10.88 11.76
N ALA A 150 -8.63 -12.17 11.41
CA ALA A 150 -9.81 -13.01 11.62
C ALA A 150 -10.14 -13.18 13.11
N ALA A 151 -9.13 -13.39 13.96
CA ALA A 151 -9.32 -13.46 15.41
C ALA A 151 -9.92 -12.18 16.00
N ARG A 152 -9.68 -11.04 15.38
CA ARG A 152 -10.23 -9.73 15.76
C ARG A 152 -11.58 -9.43 15.10
N ARG A 153 -12.02 -10.26 14.13
CA ARG A 153 -13.21 -10.04 13.29
C ARG A 153 -13.21 -8.66 12.63
N ALA A 154 -12.03 -8.12 12.33
CA ALA A 154 -11.90 -6.82 11.68
C ALA A 154 -12.20 -6.92 10.18
N VAL A 155 -12.80 -5.90 9.60
CA VAL A 155 -12.78 -5.74 8.14
C VAL A 155 -11.35 -5.50 7.70
N PHE A 156 -10.95 -6.08 6.58
CA PHE A 156 -9.64 -5.85 5.99
C PHE A 156 -9.79 -5.18 4.63
N TYR A 157 -9.07 -4.08 4.43
CA TYR A 157 -9.02 -3.37 3.15
C TYR A 157 -7.58 -3.02 2.80
N THR A 158 -7.08 -3.57 1.71
CA THR A 158 -5.76 -3.20 1.19
C THR A 158 -5.84 -2.75 -0.25
N VAL A 159 -5.00 -1.80 -0.60
CA VAL A 159 -4.96 -1.18 -1.92
C VAL A 159 -3.57 -1.26 -2.53
N LEU A 160 -3.52 -1.22 -3.86
CA LEU A 160 -2.28 -1.08 -4.62
C LEU A 160 -1.27 -2.22 -4.38
N THR A 161 -1.73 -3.43 -4.12
CA THR A 161 -0.86 -4.61 -4.06
C THR A 161 -0.40 -4.96 -5.47
N TYR A 162 0.93 -4.91 -5.72
CA TYR A 162 1.50 -5.20 -7.04
C TYR A 162 1.14 -6.61 -7.52
N ASN A 163 0.66 -6.75 -8.78
CA ASN A 163 0.18 -7.99 -9.36
C ASN A 163 1.00 -8.50 -10.56
N GLY A 164 2.16 -7.88 -10.81
CA GLY A 164 3.11 -8.34 -11.84
C GLY A 164 2.85 -7.81 -13.24
N ARG A 165 1.73 -7.14 -13.51
CA ARG A 165 1.45 -6.60 -14.84
C ARG A 165 2.20 -5.27 -15.01
N CYS A 166 3.01 -5.18 -16.09
CA CYS A 166 3.68 -3.96 -16.50
C CYS A 166 3.60 -3.79 -18.00
N SER A 167 3.35 -2.58 -18.46
CA SER A 167 3.52 -2.19 -19.86
C SER A 167 4.08 -0.77 -19.96
N TRP A 168 4.86 -0.54 -21.03
CA TRP A 168 5.65 0.67 -21.18
C TRP A 168 5.38 1.34 -22.54
N GLN A 169 5.46 2.65 -22.60
CA GLN A 169 5.33 3.43 -23.82
C GLN A 169 6.51 4.42 -23.93
N PRO A 170 7.21 4.46 -25.10
CA PRO A 170 7.07 3.55 -26.23
C PRO A 170 7.47 2.11 -25.87
N ARG A 171 6.95 1.10 -26.58
CA ARG A 171 7.33 -0.31 -26.39
C ARG A 171 8.80 -0.54 -26.74
N HIS A 172 9.42 -1.50 -26.05
CA HIS A 172 10.80 -1.92 -26.32
C HIS A 172 10.91 -3.45 -26.36
N PRO A 173 11.77 -4.03 -27.23
CA PRO A 173 11.94 -5.49 -27.29
C PRO A 173 12.30 -6.16 -25.97
N ALA A 174 13.01 -5.46 -25.08
CA ALA A 174 13.40 -5.98 -23.76
C ALA A 174 12.31 -5.84 -22.67
N ASP A 175 11.13 -5.26 -22.94
CA ASP A 175 10.09 -5.01 -21.91
C ASP A 175 9.73 -6.28 -21.13
N ASN A 176 9.52 -7.40 -21.83
CA ASN A 176 9.16 -8.67 -21.18
C ASN A 176 10.31 -9.22 -20.31
N ALA A 177 11.56 -9.12 -20.78
CA ALA A 177 12.72 -9.59 -20.05
C ALA A 177 12.96 -8.73 -18.79
N VAL A 178 12.83 -7.42 -18.90
CA VAL A 178 12.92 -6.47 -17.79
C VAL A 178 11.82 -6.75 -16.76
N THR A 179 10.56 -6.91 -17.18
CA THR A 179 9.44 -7.22 -16.28
C THR A 179 9.68 -8.55 -15.55
N ALA A 180 10.11 -9.60 -16.25
CA ALA A 180 10.38 -10.90 -15.65
C ALA A 180 11.56 -10.84 -14.64
N ALA A 181 12.60 -10.07 -14.93
CA ALA A 181 13.72 -9.87 -14.01
C ALA A 181 13.29 -9.04 -12.78
N PHE A 182 12.49 -8.00 -12.97
CA PHE A 182 11.93 -7.22 -11.88
C PHE A 182 11.06 -8.08 -10.94
N GLN A 183 10.20 -8.94 -11.49
CA GLN A 183 9.40 -9.86 -10.68
C GLN A 183 10.27 -10.82 -9.86
N ARG A 184 11.38 -11.33 -10.42
CA ARG A 184 12.34 -12.13 -9.65
C ARG A 184 12.96 -11.35 -8.50
N HIS A 185 13.31 -10.08 -8.74
CA HIS A 185 13.81 -9.20 -7.68
C HIS A 185 12.74 -8.96 -6.60
N GLN A 186 11.48 -8.78 -6.99
CA GLN A 186 10.37 -8.62 -6.03
C GLN A 186 10.19 -9.85 -5.12
N MET A 187 10.52 -11.05 -5.59
CA MET A 187 10.44 -12.29 -4.81
C MET A 187 11.68 -12.55 -3.93
N THR A 188 12.53 -11.58 -3.67
CA THR A 188 13.61 -11.68 -2.67
C THR A 188 13.11 -11.25 -1.28
N ASP A 189 13.93 -11.46 -0.25
CA ASP A 189 13.58 -11.01 1.10
C ASP A 189 13.53 -9.46 1.18
N LYS A 190 12.42 -8.94 1.63
CA LYS A 190 12.16 -7.51 1.83
C LYS A 190 12.01 -7.13 3.31
N GLY A 191 12.44 -8.02 4.22
CA GLY A 191 12.34 -7.84 5.67
C GLY A 191 11.23 -8.67 6.32
N PHE A 192 10.42 -9.37 5.52
CA PHE A 192 9.37 -10.29 5.97
C PHE A 192 9.63 -11.75 5.53
N GLY A 193 10.89 -12.10 5.25
CA GLY A 193 11.27 -13.33 4.57
C GLY A 193 11.10 -13.24 3.04
N ILE A 194 11.25 -14.37 2.35
CA ILE A 194 11.09 -14.40 0.88
C ILE A 194 9.67 -13.97 0.50
N SER A 195 9.56 -12.85 -0.20
CA SER A 195 8.27 -12.24 -0.52
C SER A 195 7.54 -13.02 -1.62
N VAL A 196 6.21 -12.94 -1.59
CA VAL A 196 5.34 -13.56 -2.61
C VAL A 196 5.30 -12.75 -3.89
N GLY A 197 5.75 -11.50 -3.86
CA GLY A 197 5.80 -10.62 -5.02
C GLY A 197 4.45 -10.52 -5.75
N PRO A 198 4.45 -10.69 -7.08
CA PRO A 198 3.24 -10.52 -7.90
C PRO A 198 2.10 -11.48 -7.58
N THR A 199 2.32 -12.53 -6.82
CA THR A 199 1.25 -13.49 -6.44
C THR A 199 0.52 -13.09 -5.14
N ALA A 200 0.93 -11.99 -4.51
CA ALA A 200 0.38 -11.52 -3.25
C ALA A 200 -1.15 -11.37 -3.26
N PRO A 201 -1.79 -10.73 -4.27
CA PRO A 201 -3.23 -10.55 -4.24
C PRO A 201 -3.98 -11.87 -4.13
N LEU A 202 -3.66 -12.85 -4.98
CA LEU A 202 -4.31 -14.16 -4.97
C LEU A 202 -4.08 -14.90 -3.65
N TYR A 203 -2.83 -14.91 -3.17
CA TYR A 203 -2.51 -15.62 -1.93
C TYR A 203 -3.21 -14.98 -0.72
N LEU A 204 -3.27 -13.65 -0.67
CA LEU A 204 -3.97 -12.90 0.37
C LEU A 204 -5.48 -13.23 0.38
N SER A 205 -6.10 -13.18 -0.80
CA SER A 205 -7.52 -13.54 -1.00
C SER A 205 -7.83 -14.96 -0.52
N ASP A 206 -6.97 -15.93 -0.88
CA ASP A 206 -7.15 -17.32 -0.46
C ASP A 206 -7.05 -17.46 1.07
N GLN A 207 -6.12 -16.77 1.72
CA GLN A 207 -5.98 -16.84 3.19
C GLN A 207 -7.21 -16.26 3.91
N PHE A 208 -7.79 -15.16 3.42
CA PHE A 208 -9.01 -14.58 3.99
C PHE A 208 -10.24 -15.46 3.73
N LYS A 209 -10.36 -16.07 2.55
CA LYS A 209 -11.44 -17.04 2.26
C LYS A 209 -11.36 -18.25 3.19
N LEU A 210 -10.16 -18.77 3.48
CA LEU A 210 -9.93 -19.87 4.42
C LEU A 210 -10.24 -19.48 5.88
N ALA A 211 -10.29 -18.19 6.18
CA ALA A 211 -10.61 -17.63 7.49
C ALA A 211 -12.10 -17.19 7.61
N ASP A 212 -12.97 -17.67 6.71
CA ASP A 212 -14.42 -17.38 6.67
C ASP A 212 -14.71 -15.87 6.41
N TYR A 213 -14.01 -15.28 5.42
CA TYR A 213 -14.28 -13.93 4.92
C TYR A 213 -14.89 -13.95 3.53
N SER A 214 -15.84 -13.06 3.29
CA SER A 214 -16.25 -12.68 1.93
C SER A 214 -15.18 -11.75 1.35
N VAL A 215 -14.55 -12.14 0.25
CA VAL A 215 -13.44 -11.40 -0.35
C VAL A 215 -13.83 -10.88 -1.73
N GLN A 216 -13.61 -9.58 -1.95
CA GLN A 216 -13.74 -8.91 -3.23
C GLN A 216 -12.37 -8.37 -3.66
N GLU A 217 -12.05 -8.55 -4.93
CA GLU A 217 -10.80 -8.07 -5.54
C GLU A 217 -11.12 -7.26 -6.79
N ALA A 218 -10.35 -6.23 -7.04
CA ALA A 218 -10.49 -5.44 -8.26
C ALA A 218 -9.16 -4.80 -8.67
N ASP A 219 -9.00 -4.58 -9.98
CA ASP A 219 -7.83 -3.92 -10.54
C ASP A 219 -7.75 -2.45 -10.11
N SER A 220 -6.53 -2.02 -9.75
CA SER A 220 -6.20 -0.64 -9.38
C SER A 220 -4.88 -0.18 -10.04
N PRO A 221 -4.73 -0.28 -11.37
CA PRO A 221 -3.46 -0.03 -12.03
C PRO A 221 -3.08 1.45 -11.98
N TRP A 222 -1.80 1.74 -11.81
CA TRP A 222 -1.27 3.02 -12.20
C TRP A 222 -1.33 3.16 -13.72
N ASN A 223 -2.04 4.16 -14.19
CA ASN A 223 -2.03 4.60 -15.58
C ASN A 223 -1.25 5.90 -15.64
N LEU A 224 0.07 5.77 -15.82
CA LEU A 224 1.01 6.89 -15.85
C LEU A 224 1.11 7.48 -17.25
N GLY A 225 1.13 8.80 -17.33
CA GLY A 225 1.18 9.55 -18.57
C GLY A 225 2.01 10.82 -18.44
N PRO A 226 1.87 11.79 -19.37
CA PRO A 226 2.70 13.01 -19.41
C PRO A 226 2.70 13.83 -18.12
N ARG A 227 1.61 13.83 -17.36
CA ARG A 227 1.52 14.52 -16.05
C ARG A 227 2.36 13.87 -14.95
N ASP A 228 2.82 12.64 -15.19
CA ASP A 228 3.53 11.80 -14.20
C ASP A 228 5.01 11.64 -14.60
N GLU A 229 5.59 12.60 -15.36
CA GLU A 229 6.94 12.48 -15.95
C GLU A 229 8.00 12.13 -14.89
N MET A 230 7.99 12.78 -13.73
CA MET A 230 8.94 12.50 -12.66
C MET A 230 8.73 11.09 -12.08
N LEU A 231 7.48 10.68 -11.87
CA LEU A 231 7.17 9.33 -11.37
C LEU A 231 7.55 8.25 -12.40
N LEU A 232 7.33 8.50 -13.70
CA LEU A 232 7.78 7.60 -14.78
C LEU A 232 9.28 7.41 -14.77
N ALA A 233 10.04 8.49 -14.59
CA ALA A 233 11.51 8.43 -14.53
C ALA A 233 11.99 7.64 -13.30
N GLU A 234 11.42 7.87 -12.13
CA GLU A 234 11.77 7.13 -10.90
C GLU A 234 11.38 5.65 -10.98
N VAL A 235 10.21 5.34 -11.55
CA VAL A 235 9.79 3.93 -11.77
C VAL A 235 10.74 3.23 -12.74
N GLN A 236 11.15 3.90 -13.82
CA GLN A 236 12.14 3.35 -14.77
C GLN A 236 13.49 3.12 -14.09
N ALA A 237 13.97 4.09 -13.32
CA ALA A 237 15.24 3.98 -12.59
C ALA A 237 15.21 2.85 -11.55
N GLY A 238 14.09 2.71 -10.83
CA GLY A 238 13.88 1.62 -9.88
C GLY A 238 13.89 0.23 -10.54
N HIS A 239 13.25 0.11 -11.71
CA HIS A 239 13.31 -1.14 -12.50
C HIS A 239 14.73 -1.42 -12.99
N LEU A 240 15.42 -0.41 -13.53
CA LEU A 240 16.82 -0.54 -13.97
C LEU A 240 17.70 -1.07 -12.84
N LYS A 241 17.62 -0.47 -11.66
CA LYS A 241 18.39 -0.90 -10.48
C LYS A 241 18.09 -2.36 -10.11
N ALA A 242 16.81 -2.69 -9.91
CA ALA A 242 16.39 -4.03 -9.51
C ALA A 242 16.78 -5.11 -10.55
N VAL A 243 16.64 -4.80 -11.84
CA VAL A 243 16.98 -5.72 -12.93
C VAL A 243 18.50 -5.91 -13.03
N SER A 244 19.29 -4.85 -12.80
CA SER A 244 20.76 -4.95 -12.77
C SER A 244 21.24 -5.83 -11.63
N GLU A 245 20.60 -5.78 -10.45
CA GLU A 245 20.94 -6.65 -9.31
C GLU A 245 20.66 -8.14 -9.60
N VAL A 246 19.62 -8.43 -10.40
CA VAL A 246 19.30 -9.82 -10.82
C VAL A 246 20.27 -10.33 -11.88
N GLY A 247 20.80 -9.46 -12.74
CA GLY A 247 21.75 -9.80 -13.79
C GLY A 247 21.21 -10.73 -14.89
N ALA A 248 19.89 -10.72 -15.12
CA ALA A 248 19.22 -11.66 -16.03
C ALA A 248 18.82 -11.08 -17.38
N VAL A 249 19.17 -9.82 -17.63
CA VAL A 249 18.97 -9.12 -18.91
C VAL A 249 20.33 -8.73 -19.46
N GLU A 250 20.53 -8.92 -20.77
CA GLU A 250 21.77 -8.53 -21.45
C GLU A 250 22.07 -7.04 -21.21
N PRO A 251 23.30 -6.66 -20.77
CA PRO A 251 23.60 -5.26 -20.42
C PRO A 251 23.26 -4.27 -21.51
N SER A 252 23.61 -4.55 -22.77
CA SER A 252 23.33 -3.66 -23.91
C SER A 252 21.82 -3.47 -24.17
N ALA A 253 21.02 -4.52 -23.94
CA ALA A 253 19.56 -4.45 -24.06
C ALA A 253 18.94 -3.65 -22.90
N LEU A 254 19.49 -3.79 -21.70
CA LEU A 254 19.07 -3.05 -20.51
C LEU A 254 19.43 -1.55 -20.63
N ASP A 255 20.63 -1.23 -21.10
CA ASP A 255 21.05 0.16 -21.37
C ASP A 255 20.15 0.83 -22.43
N SER A 256 19.86 0.10 -23.52
CA SER A 256 18.92 0.57 -24.54
C SER A 256 17.53 0.78 -23.98
N TRP A 257 17.06 -0.14 -23.12
CA TRP A 257 15.78 -0.02 -22.44
C TRP A 257 15.72 1.19 -21.52
N ALA A 258 16.77 1.46 -20.76
CA ALA A 258 16.86 2.55 -19.79
C ALA A 258 17.04 3.93 -20.43
N SER A 259 17.70 4.01 -21.62
CA SER A 259 17.98 5.27 -22.30
C SER A 259 16.77 5.90 -22.99
N ARG A 260 15.68 5.15 -23.17
CA ARG A 260 14.46 5.68 -23.81
C ARG A 260 13.71 6.61 -22.87
N LYS A 261 13.21 7.73 -23.40
CA LYS A 261 12.25 8.58 -22.67
C LYS A 261 10.88 7.91 -22.67
N LEU A 262 10.37 7.55 -21.49
CA LEU A 262 9.02 7.04 -21.34
C LEU A 262 8.00 8.17 -21.50
N THR A 263 6.90 7.86 -22.20
CA THR A 263 5.72 8.73 -22.35
C THR A 263 4.51 8.19 -21.60
N GLY A 264 4.60 6.95 -21.12
CA GLY A 264 3.57 6.30 -20.30
C GLY A 264 3.99 4.92 -19.80
N ALA A 265 3.29 4.48 -18.79
CA ALA A 265 3.38 3.12 -18.26
C ALA A 265 2.05 2.70 -17.62
N VAL A 266 1.77 1.40 -17.67
CA VAL A 266 0.73 0.80 -16.82
C VAL A 266 1.43 -0.17 -15.87
N ILE A 267 1.29 0.09 -14.55
CA ILE A 267 1.79 -0.80 -13.51
C ILE A 267 0.58 -1.41 -12.81
N GLY A 268 0.46 -2.73 -12.90
CA GLY A 268 -0.70 -3.44 -12.38
C GLY A 268 -0.68 -3.59 -10.88
N HIS A 269 -1.79 -3.25 -10.25
CA HIS A 269 -2.07 -3.48 -8.84
C HIS A 269 -3.47 -4.08 -8.68
N THR A 270 -3.73 -4.61 -7.52
CA THR A 270 -5.03 -5.14 -7.11
C THR A 270 -5.38 -4.58 -5.74
N ASP A 271 -6.61 -4.10 -5.59
CA ASP A 271 -7.22 -3.76 -4.30
C ASP A 271 -8.04 -4.96 -3.81
N THR A 272 -8.06 -5.18 -2.50
CA THR A 272 -8.78 -6.29 -1.85
C THR A 272 -9.58 -5.77 -0.67
N LEU A 273 -10.87 -6.13 -0.61
CA LEU A 273 -11.76 -5.92 0.53
C LEU A 273 -12.21 -7.28 1.05
N ALA A 274 -11.95 -7.57 2.33
CA ALA A 274 -12.37 -8.79 3.01
C ALA A 274 -13.24 -8.44 4.22
N ILE A 275 -14.44 -8.99 4.27
CA ILE A 275 -15.45 -8.74 5.30
C ILE A 275 -15.77 -10.06 6.00
N PRO A 276 -15.73 -10.15 7.36
CA PRO A 276 -16.06 -11.36 8.08
C PRO A 276 -17.52 -11.77 7.83
N THR A 277 -17.76 -13.05 7.54
CA THR A 277 -19.09 -13.62 7.31
C THR A 277 -19.86 -13.91 8.61
#